data_006dacdf4e8a01646bf9273a28865050
#
_entry.id   006dacdf4e8a01646bf9273a28865050
#
_cell.length_a   1.000
_cell.length_b   1.000
_cell.length_c   1.000
_cell.angle_alpha   90.00
_cell.angle_beta   90.00
_cell.angle_gamma   90.00
#
_symmetry.space_group_name_H-M   'P 1'
#
loop_
_entity.id
_entity.type
_entity.pdbx_description
1 polymer ?
#
loop_
_entity_poly.entity_id
_entity_poly.type
_entity_poly.pdbx_seq_one_letter_code
_entity_poly.pdbx_strand_id
1 'polypeptide(L)'
;MALIHGFHLKNVRGDVLGGLTAAVVALPLALAFGNAALGPGGAIYGLYGAVVVGFLAALFGGTPAQVSGPTGPMSVTVASVVATLAAAGVSDSLSAGEIIPLVMAAVVLGGLFQIIFGILKLGKYITLVPYSVVSGFMSGIGVIIICLQIGPLLGISTKGGVLASLSTVVSGFEPNGAAIGVAIMTLGIVFLTPRKISQWVPSPLLALLIVTPLSLFLGVDAIDRIGSAGPIPEGLPSLTIPSFNQYGGIILKAGLVLAALGAIDSLLTSLVADNISQTRHNSDRELIGQGIGNAVAGLFSGLPGAGATMRTVINVKSGGSTPLSGMVHSIVLLLVLLGAGPLAEKIPEALLAGILIKVGLDIIDWGFLLRAHKLSLKTATVMYGVLLMTVFWDLISAVLVGVFVANMLTIDSITQTQLEGMEEDNPIQARDEDLQSLPNDEQSLLDSCSGEVMLFRLKGPLSFGAAKGITERMMLVRNYKVLILDITDVPRLGVTATLALEDMIQEAKLNSRKAYVAGATGKVKERLSKFGVEGLIGTRKEALELAVNEVKN
;
A
#
# COMPACT_ATOMS: atom_id res chain seq x y z
N MET A 1 -28.51 -5.73 6.50
CA MET A 1 -27.25 -4.94 6.53
C MET A 1 -27.62 -3.46 6.52
N ALA A 2 -27.08 -2.68 7.46
CA ALA A 2 -27.30 -1.24 7.44
C ALA A 2 -26.74 -0.65 6.14
N LEU A 3 -27.51 0.21 5.47
CA LEU A 3 -27.14 0.83 4.19
C LEU A 3 -25.83 1.63 4.34
N ILE A 4 -25.61 2.23 5.51
CA ILE A 4 -24.42 3.02 5.86
C ILE A 4 -23.72 2.34 7.03
N HIS A 5 -22.43 2.01 6.86
CA HIS A 5 -21.64 1.29 7.88
C HIS A 5 -21.27 2.23 9.03
N GLY A 6 -21.58 1.81 10.27
CA GLY A 6 -21.22 2.58 11.47
C GLY A 6 -22.01 3.89 11.66
N PHE A 7 -23.07 4.14 10.87
CA PHE A 7 -23.86 5.36 11.02
C PHE A 7 -24.75 5.33 12.26
N HIS A 8 -24.65 6.38 13.06
CA HIS A 8 -25.57 6.63 14.18
C HIS A 8 -25.59 8.14 14.50
N LEU A 9 -26.70 8.62 15.03
CA LEU A 9 -26.88 10.05 15.37
C LEU A 9 -26.51 10.39 16.82
N LYS A 10 -25.79 9.51 17.52
CA LYS A 10 -25.41 9.74 18.93
C LYS A 10 -24.35 10.83 19.12
N ASN A 11 -23.55 11.13 18.06
CA ASN A 11 -22.43 12.06 18.12
C ASN A 11 -22.45 13.13 17.01
N VAL A 12 -23.63 13.61 16.64
CA VAL A 12 -23.78 14.60 15.55
C VAL A 12 -22.89 15.83 15.73
N ARG A 13 -22.79 16.36 16.96
CA ARG A 13 -21.94 17.51 17.26
C ARG A 13 -20.47 17.23 16.97
N GLY A 14 -19.95 16.09 17.40
CA GLY A 14 -18.57 15.69 17.13
C GLY A 14 -18.32 15.47 15.65
N ASP A 15 -19.27 14.83 14.94
CA ASP A 15 -19.16 14.59 13.51
C ASP A 15 -19.17 15.88 12.69
N VAL A 16 -20.01 16.85 13.06
CA VAL A 16 -20.03 18.18 12.43
C VAL A 16 -18.72 18.92 12.65
N LEU A 17 -18.22 18.96 13.89
CA LEU A 17 -16.96 19.62 14.21
C LEU A 17 -15.76 18.93 13.54
N GLY A 18 -15.72 17.60 13.57
CA GLY A 18 -14.68 16.81 12.90
C GLY A 18 -14.68 17.04 11.38
N GLY A 19 -15.85 16.95 10.75
CA GLY A 19 -16.00 17.17 9.32
C GLY A 19 -15.63 18.59 8.88
N LEU A 20 -16.06 19.60 9.64
CA LEU A 20 -15.71 21.00 9.38
C LEU A 20 -14.18 21.20 9.49
N THR A 21 -13.55 20.70 10.55
CA THR A 21 -12.10 20.83 10.73
C THR A 21 -11.33 20.11 9.63
N ALA A 22 -11.78 18.92 9.22
CA ALA A 22 -11.19 18.20 8.10
C ALA A 22 -11.32 18.94 6.77
N ALA A 23 -12.48 19.59 6.51
CA ALA A 23 -12.71 20.38 5.29
C ALA A 23 -11.77 21.58 5.20
N VAL A 24 -11.54 22.25 6.31
CA VAL A 24 -10.60 23.39 6.41
C VAL A 24 -9.17 22.98 6.00
N VAL A 25 -8.74 21.79 6.37
CA VAL A 25 -7.43 21.25 5.96
C VAL A 25 -7.45 20.78 4.51
N ALA A 26 -8.56 20.20 4.08
CA ALA A 26 -8.68 19.62 2.75
C ALA A 26 -8.69 20.65 1.63
N LEU A 27 -9.26 21.83 1.88
CA LEU A 27 -9.44 22.85 0.84
C LEU A 27 -8.13 23.24 0.14
N PRO A 28 -7.09 23.74 0.83
CA PRO A 28 -5.85 24.11 0.16
C PRO A 28 -5.15 22.90 -0.49
N LEU A 29 -5.26 21.71 0.11
CA LEU A 29 -4.67 20.49 -0.44
C LEU A 29 -5.37 20.03 -1.71
N ALA A 30 -6.70 20.09 -1.77
CA ALA A 30 -7.46 19.71 -2.96
C ALA A 30 -7.10 20.61 -4.15
N LEU A 31 -7.03 21.93 -3.94
CA LEU A 31 -6.62 22.89 -4.98
C LEU A 31 -5.17 22.62 -5.43
N ALA A 32 -4.26 22.42 -4.48
CA ALA A 32 -2.86 22.17 -4.76
C ALA A 32 -2.64 20.85 -5.52
N PHE A 33 -3.29 19.76 -5.12
CA PHE A 33 -3.23 18.47 -5.83
C PHE A 33 -3.86 18.55 -7.23
N GLY A 34 -4.93 19.32 -7.39
CA GLY A 34 -5.52 19.56 -8.70
C GLY A 34 -4.54 20.23 -9.67
N ASN A 35 -3.89 21.28 -9.20
CA ASN A 35 -2.89 22.01 -9.98
C ASN A 35 -1.65 21.16 -10.25
N ALA A 36 -1.18 20.39 -9.28
CA ALA A 36 -0.04 19.47 -9.44
C ALA A 36 -0.33 18.32 -10.43
N ALA A 37 -1.57 17.84 -10.48
CA ALA A 37 -1.96 16.71 -11.33
C ALA A 37 -2.20 17.12 -12.79
N LEU A 38 -2.82 18.26 -13.03
CA LEU A 38 -3.30 18.68 -14.34
C LEU A 38 -2.64 19.97 -14.86
N GLY A 39 -1.75 20.60 -14.07
CA GLY A 39 -1.12 21.86 -14.39
C GLY A 39 -2.03 23.07 -14.11
N PRO A 40 -1.66 24.26 -14.61
CA PRO A 40 -2.42 25.48 -14.44
C PRO A 40 -3.90 25.32 -14.86
N GLY A 41 -4.82 25.75 -14.00
CA GLY A 41 -6.27 25.53 -14.17
C GLY A 41 -6.78 24.20 -13.64
N GLY A 42 -5.88 23.29 -13.20
CA GLY A 42 -6.25 21.99 -12.66
C GLY A 42 -6.84 22.01 -11.25
N ALA A 43 -6.69 23.09 -10.51
CA ALA A 43 -7.09 23.21 -9.10
C ALA A 43 -8.56 22.85 -8.84
N ILE A 44 -9.47 23.25 -9.73
CA ILE A 44 -10.90 23.00 -9.60
C ILE A 44 -11.25 21.51 -9.65
N TYR A 45 -10.54 20.72 -10.49
CA TYR A 45 -10.74 19.27 -10.62
C TYR A 45 -10.35 18.54 -9.32
N GLY A 46 -9.37 19.08 -8.58
CA GLY A 46 -9.03 18.61 -7.24
C GLY A 46 -10.17 18.85 -6.25
N LEU A 47 -10.81 20.00 -6.30
CA LEU A 47 -11.94 20.32 -5.43
C LEU A 47 -13.17 19.47 -5.77
N TYR A 48 -13.47 19.25 -7.07
CA TYR A 48 -14.53 18.33 -7.51
C TYR A 48 -14.30 16.91 -6.96
N GLY A 49 -13.06 16.40 -7.07
CA GLY A 49 -12.69 15.11 -6.50
C GLY A 49 -12.89 15.05 -4.99
N ALA A 50 -12.50 16.10 -4.26
CA ALA A 50 -12.66 16.17 -2.81
C ALA A 50 -14.14 16.13 -2.38
N VAL A 51 -15.01 16.80 -3.12
CA VAL A 51 -16.47 16.80 -2.86
C VAL A 51 -17.06 15.43 -3.17
N VAL A 52 -16.86 14.91 -4.38
CA VAL A 52 -17.55 13.70 -4.86
C VAL A 52 -17.00 12.45 -4.17
N VAL A 53 -15.68 12.24 -4.18
CA VAL A 53 -15.07 11.08 -3.53
C VAL A 53 -15.32 11.13 -2.03
N GLY A 54 -15.12 12.29 -1.41
CA GLY A 54 -15.29 12.44 0.04
C GLY A 54 -16.70 12.09 0.50
N PHE A 55 -17.72 12.54 -0.23
CA PHE A 55 -19.12 12.26 0.11
C PHE A 55 -19.48 10.79 -0.11
N LEU A 56 -19.19 10.25 -1.28
CA LEU A 56 -19.61 8.90 -1.65
C LEU A 56 -18.81 7.82 -0.92
N ALA A 57 -17.50 8.04 -0.72
CA ALA A 57 -16.70 7.13 0.08
C ALA A 57 -17.13 7.10 1.55
N ALA A 58 -17.50 8.24 2.14
CA ALA A 58 -18.08 8.28 3.49
C ALA A 58 -19.43 7.55 3.56
N LEU A 59 -20.28 7.71 2.54
CA LEU A 59 -21.62 7.11 2.50
C LEU A 59 -21.57 5.58 2.32
N PHE A 60 -20.76 5.08 1.40
CA PHE A 60 -20.73 3.67 0.99
C PHE A 60 -19.55 2.89 1.57
N GLY A 61 -18.54 3.56 2.12
CA GLY A 61 -17.33 2.97 2.65
C GLY A 61 -17.51 2.08 3.88
N GLY A 62 -16.44 1.48 4.30
CA GLY A 62 -16.39 0.55 5.43
C GLY A 62 -15.67 1.11 6.66
N THR A 63 -15.18 2.35 6.62
CA THR A 63 -14.42 2.98 7.69
C THR A 63 -15.15 4.23 8.19
N PRO A 64 -15.87 4.15 9.32
CA PRO A 64 -16.84 5.18 9.71
C PRO A 64 -16.30 6.60 9.77
N ALA A 65 -15.13 6.80 10.37
CA ALA A 65 -14.57 8.13 10.60
C ALA A 65 -13.52 8.55 9.55
N GLN A 66 -13.37 7.81 8.46
CA GLN A 66 -12.41 8.14 7.41
C GLN A 66 -12.87 9.32 6.58
N VAL A 67 -11.93 10.20 6.27
CA VAL A 67 -12.12 11.31 5.34
C VAL A 67 -11.33 11.01 4.07
N SER A 68 -12.04 10.97 2.94
CA SER A 68 -11.49 10.64 1.62
C SER A 68 -11.45 11.86 0.69
N GLY A 69 -10.69 11.74 -0.39
CA GLY A 69 -10.56 12.77 -1.43
C GLY A 69 -9.17 12.71 -2.08
N PRO A 70 -8.78 13.66 -2.92
CA PRO A 70 -7.48 13.67 -3.57
C PRO A 70 -6.34 13.55 -2.56
N THR A 71 -5.38 12.66 -2.87
CA THR A 71 -4.17 12.41 -2.08
C THR A 71 -2.93 12.58 -2.94
N GLY A 72 -1.76 12.74 -2.31
CA GLY A 72 -0.49 12.87 -3.02
C GLY A 72 -0.26 11.73 -4.03
N PRO A 73 -0.33 10.46 -3.60
CA PRO A 73 -0.18 9.31 -4.50
C PRO A 73 -1.10 9.33 -5.70
N MET A 74 -2.39 9.59 -5.49
CA MET A 74 -3.38 9.61 -6.56
C MET A 74 -3.13 10.76 -7.55
N SER A 75 -2.78 11.95 -7.05
CA SER A 75 -2.52 13.13 -7.87
C SER A 75 -1.24 13.00 -8.70
N VAL A 76 -0.17 12.46 -8.12
CA VAL A 76 1.09 12.17 -8.84
C VAL A 76 0.86 11.11 -9.92
N THR A 77 0.03 10.11 -9.65
CA THR A 77 -0.35 9.11 -10.66
C THR A 77 -1.10 9.75 -11.82
N VAL A 78 -2.05 10.65 -11.55
CA VAL A 78 -2.74 11.40 -12.61
C VAL A 78 -1.75 12.24 -13.41
N ALA A 79 -0.81 12.95 -12.77
CA ALA A 79 0.23 13.71 -13.46
C ALA A 79 1.08 12.82 -14.38
N SER A 80 1.41 11.60 -13.94
CA SER A 80 2.12 10.61 -14.76
C SER A 80 1.29 10.14 -15.96
N VAL A 81 -0.02 9.95 -15.79
CA VAL A 81 -0.95 9.62 -16.89
C VAL A 81 -1.01 10.75 -17.91
N VAL A 82 -1.14 12.00 -17.44
CA VAL A 82 -1.10 13.21 -18.30
C VAL A 82 0.20 13.24 -19.11
N ALA A 83 1.36 13.09 -18.46
CA ALA A 83 2.65 13.07 -19.14
C ALA A 83 2.77 11.94 -20.18
N THR A 84 2.23 10.75 -19.87
CA THR A 84 2.24 9.60 -20.79
C THR A 84 1.36 9.85 -22.01
N LEU A 85 0.17 10.43 -21.83
CA LEU A 85 -0.73 10.81 -22.92
C LEU A 85 -0.13 11.92 -23.78
N ALA A 86 0.50 12.93 -23.18
CA ALA A 86 1.20 13.99 -23.89
C ALA A 86 2.36 13.43 -24.73
N ALA A 87 3.15 12.52 -24.21
CA ALA A 87 4.20 11.81 -24.96
C ALA A 87 3.65 10.97 -26.12
N ALA A 88 2.40 10.50 -26.02
CA ALA A 88 1.68 9.80 -27.08
C ALA A 88 1.00 10.74 -28.10
N GLY A 89 1.20 12.07 -27.99
CA GLY A 89 0.72 13.07 -28.94
C GLY A 89 -0.62 13.71 -28.61
N VAL A 90 -1.16 13.50 -27.39
CA VAL A 90 -2.35 14.21 -26.91
C VAL A 90 -1.94 15.60 -26.43
N SER A 91 -2.71 16.63 -26.78
CA SER A 91 -2.48 17.97 -26.23
C SER A 91 -2.68 17.97 -24.72
N ASP A 92 -1.66 18.40 -23.98
CA ASP A 92 -1.69 18.52 -22.52
C ASP A 92 -2.36 19.82 -22.04
N SER A 93 -2.81 20.65 -22.98
CA SER A 93 -3.54 21.87 -22.68
C SER A 93 -4.96 21.58 -22.24
N LEU A 94 -5.33 22.03 -21.04
CA LEU A 94 -6.72 21.91 -20.55
C LEU A 94 -7.70 22.67 -21.46
N SER A 95 -7.25 23.74 -22.10
CA SER A 95 -8.07 24.54 -23.06
C SER A 95 -8.38 23.80 -24.34
N ALA A 96 -7.57 22.82 -24.75
CA ALA A 96 -7.86 21.98 -25.92
C ALA A 96 -8.97 20.95 -25.68
N GLY A 97 -9.33 20.68 -24.43
CA GLY A 97 -10.44 19.79 -24.06
C GLY A 97 -10.20 18.29 -24.34
N GLU A 98 -9.03 17.91 -24.84
CA GLU A 98 -8.72 16.53 -25.24
C GLU A 98 -8.26 15.64 -24.08
N ILE A 99 -7.47 16.19 -23.16
CA ILE A 99 -6.82 15.40 -22.11
C ILE A 99 -7.77 14.98 -21.00
N ILE A 100 -8.71 15.84 -20.62
CA ILE A 100 -9.63 15.60 -19.50
C ILE A 100 -10.49 14.35 -19.70
N PRO A 101 -11.18 14.15 -20.84
CA PRO A 101 -11.98 12.93 -21.04
C PRO A 101 -11.17 11.64 -20.98
N LEU A 102 -9.89 11.66 -21.38
CA LEU A 102 -8.99 10.51 -21.33
C LEU A 102 -8.53 10.20 -19.89
N VAL A 103 -8.15 11.25 -19.16
CA VAL A 103 -7.78 11.11 -17.73
C VAL A 103 -8.99 10.65 -16.92
N MET A 104 -10.15 11.24 -17.15
CA MET A 104 -11.38 10.85 -16.45
C MET A 104 -11.80 9.42 -16.77
N ALA A 105 -11.55 8.94 -17.99
CA ALA A 105 -11.73 7.52 -18.31
C ALA A 105 -10.86 6.61 -17.44
N ALA A 106 -9.60 6.98 -17.20
CA ALA A 106 -8.73 6.22 -16.29
C ALA A 106 -9.24 6.27 -14.84
N VAL A 107 -9.77 7.41 -14.38
CA VAL A 107 -10.37 7.56 -13.04
C VAL A 107 -11.61 6.67 -12.88
N VAL A 108 -12.52 6.69 -13.87
CA VAL A 108 -13.71 5.82 -13.88
C VAL A 108 -13.32 4.36 -13.83
N LEU A 109 -12.37 3.92 -14.68
CA LEU A 109 -11.87 2.54 -14.64
C LEU A 109 -11.22 2.19 -13.31
N GLY A 110 -10.44 3.12 -12.73
CA GLY A 110 -9.86 2.96 -11.40
C GLY A 110 -10.91 2.69 -10.34
N GLY A 111 -11.99 3.47 -10.34
CA GLY A 111 -13.13 3.25 -9.46
C GLY A 111 -13.82 1.91 -9.68
N LEU A 112 -14.05 1.51 -10.93
CA LEU A 112 -14.65 0.22 -11.27
C LEU A 112 -13.77 -0.96 -10.82
N PHE A 113 -12.45 -0.90 -11.01
CA PHE A 113 -11.54 -1.92 -10.53
C PHE A 113 -11.52 -2.00 -9.00
N GLN A 114 -11.57 -0.87 -8.28
CA GLN A 114 -11.70 -0.87 -6.82
C GLN A 114 -12.99 -1.56 -6.35
N ILE A 115 -14.12 -1.31 -7.02
CA ILE A 115 -15.38 -2.02 -6.75
C ILE A 115 -15.18 -3.52 -6.95
N ILE A 116 -14.56 -3.94 -8.06
CA ILE A 116 -14.25 -5.34 -8.33
C ILE A 116 -13.35 -5.93 -7.23
N PHE A 117 -12.32 -5.22 -6.79
CA PHE A 117 -11.45 -5.67 -5.70
C PHE A 117 -12.24 -5.91 -4.40
N GLY A 118 -13.18 -5.01 -4.08
CA GLY A 118 -14.05 -5.17 -2.92
C GLY A 118 -15.00 -6.37 -3.05
N ILE A 119 -15.65 -6.56 -4.20
CA ILE A 119 -16.54 -7.70 -4.49
C ILE A 119 -15.78 -9.03 -4.42
N LEU A 120 -14.57 -9.09 -4.96
CA LEU A 120 -13.68 -10.26 -4.91
C LEU A 120 -13.06 -10.47 -3.52
N LYS A 121 -13.38 -9.62 -2.54
CA LYS A 121 -12.86 -9.67 -1.16
C LYS A 121 -11.33 -9.61 -1.10
N LEU A 122 -10.74 -8.77 -1.94
CA LEU A 122 -9.29 -8.59 -1.98
C LEU A 122 -8.76 -7.68 -0.86
N GLY A 123 -9.62 -6.98 -0.14
CA GLY A 123 -9.23 -6.09 0.96
C GLY A 123 -8.39 -6.76 2.04
N LYS A 124 -8.61 -8.05 2.30
CA LYS A 124 -7.80 -8.83 3.24
C LYS A 124 -6.33 -9.04 2.82
N TYR A 125 -6.04 -8.91 1.52
CA TYR A 125 -4.70 -9.15 0.99
C TYR A 125 -3.78 -7.93 1.07
N ILE A 126 -4.28 -6.78 1.56
CA ILE A 126 -3.43 -5.61 1.84
C ILE A 126 -2.28 -5.95 2.78
N THR A 127 -2.48 -6.90 3.68
CA THR A 127 -1.46 -7.38 4.61
C THR A 127 -0.30 -8.13 3.92
N LEU A 128 -0.45 -8.50 2.64
CA LEU A 128 0.63 -9.12 1.85
C LEU A 128 1.60 -8.10 1.26
N VAL A 129 1.27 -6.81 1.30
CA VAL A 129 2.18 -5.75 0.86
C VAL A 129 3.14 -5.44 2.01
N PRO A 130 4.43 -5.77 1.89
CA PRO A 130 5.39 -5.53 2.96
C PRO A 130 5.57 -4.05 3.24
N TYR A 131 5.72 -3.69 4.50
CA TYR A 131 5.87 -2.29 4.93
C TYR A 131 7.02 -1.56 4.24
N SER A 132 8.14 -2.24 3.97
CA SER A 132 9.28 -1.68 3.24
C SER A 132 8.93 -1.19 1.84
N VAL A 133 8.02 -1.86 1.15
CA VAL A 133 7.53 -1.45 -0.18
C VAL A 133 6.66 -0.21 -0.05
N VAL A 134 5.71 -0.22 0.89
CA VAL A 134 4.80 0.92 1.14
C VAL A 134 5.60 2.16 1.54
N SER A 135 6.52 2.02 2.49
CA SER A 135 7.37 3.11 2.97
C SER A 135 8.28 3.66 1.88
N GLY A 136 8.92 2.79 1.08
CA GLY A 136 9.75 3.20 -0.06
C GLY A 136 8.94 3.94 -1.13
N PHE A 137 7.76 3.43 -1.47
CA PHE A 137 6.85 4.04 -2.42
C PHE A 137 6.32 5.40 -1.95
N MET A 138 5.81 5.51 -0.71
CA MET A 138 5.33 6.76 -0.15
C MET A 138 6.43 7.81 -0.05
N SER A 139 7.64 7.40 0.37
CA SER A 139 8.80 8.29 0.39
C SER A 139 9.20 8.75 -1.03
N GLY A 140 9.15 7.87 -2.02
CA GLY A 140 9.37 8.21 -3.42
C GLY A 140 8.36 9.25 -3.94
N ILE A 141 7.07 9.09 -3.60
CA ILE A 141 6.03 10.08 -3.93
C ILE A 141 6.31 11.42 -3.27
N GLY A 142 6.71 11.43 -2.00
CA GLY A 142 7.09 12.64 -1.29
C GLY A 142 8.22 13.39 -2.03
N VAL A 143 9.25 12.67 -2.47
CA VAL A 143 10.35 13.21 -3.28
C VAL A 143 9.85 13.75 -4.63
N ILE A 144 8.98 13.02 -5.34
CA ILE A 144 8.39 13.47 -6.61
C ILE A 144 7.66 14.79 -6.42
N ILE A 145 6.78 14.87 -5.39
CA ILE A 145 6.02 16.10 -5.10
C ILE A 145 6.98 17.27 -4.89
N ILE A 146 8.02 17.10 -4.06
CA ILE A 146 9.00 18.16 -3.80
C ILE A 146 9.67 18.58 -5.11
N CYS A 147 10.17 17.64 -5.90
CA CYS A 147 10.87 17.95 -7.16
C CYS A 147 9.97 18.68 -8.16
N LEU A 148 8.72 18.29 -8.30
CA LEU A 148 7.77 18.93 -9.21
C LEU A 148 7.37 20.35 -8.76
N GLN A 149 7.49 20.66 -7.47
CA GLN A 149 7.14 21.97 -6.92
C GLN A 149 8.31 22.97 -6.93
N ILE A 150 9.52 22.56 -7.29
CA ILE A 150 10.68 23.48 -7.37
C ILE A 150 10.44 24.55 -8.44
N GLY A 151 9.92 24.18 -9.62
CA GLY A 151 9.62 25.16 -10.68
C GLY A 151 8.58 26.19 -10.24
N PRO A 152 7.34 25.81 -9.89
CA PRO A 152 6.30 26.72 -9.41
C PRO A 152 6.75 27.56 -8.20
N LEU A 153 7.58 27.03 -7.30
CA LEU A 153 8.17 27.78 -6.18
C LEU A 153 9.05 28.94 -6.67
N LEU A 154 9.78 28.73 -7.76
CA LEU A 154 10.64 29.73 -8.39
C LEU A 154 9.88 30.64 -9.37
N GLY A 155 8.58 30.40 -9.59
CA GLY A 155 7.77 31.10 -10.60
C GLY A 155 8.06 30.65 -12.03
N ILE A 156 8.58 29.43 -12.21
CA ILE A 156 8.90 28.83 -13.51
C ILE A 156 7.84 27.75 -13.79
N SER A 157 7.12 27.90 -14.91
CA SER A 157 6.20 26.88 -15.36
C SER A 157 6.95 25.65 -15.87
N THR A 158 6.75 24.51 -15.23
CA THR A 158 7.37 23.23 -15.59
C THR A 158 6.31 22.22 -16.00
N LYS A 159 6.67 21.33 -16.93
CA LYS A 159 5.80 20.28 -17.44
C LYS A 159 6.53 18.95 -17.50
N GLY A 160 5.76 17.84 -17.45
CA GLY A 160 6.29 16.49 -17.56
C GLY A 160 6.71 15.86 -16.22
N GLY A 161 7.49 14.78 -16.30
CA GLY A 161 7.96 14.05 -15.12
C GLY A 161 9.09 14.77 -14.38
N VAL A 162 9.58 14.17 -13.28
CA VAL A 162 10.60 14.76 -12.40
C VAL A 162 11.84 15.23 -13.16
N LEU A 163 12.40 14.39 -14.03
CA LEU A 163 13.61 14.74 -14.79
C LEU A 163 13.36 15.88 -15.77
N ALA A 164 12.24 15.88 -16.48
CA ALA A 164 11.87 16.95 -17.41
C ALA A 164 11.62 18.26 -16.67
N SER A 165 10.93 18.24 -15.54
CA SER A 165 10.68 19.41 -14.70
C SER A 165 11.99 20.01 -14.18
N LEU A 166 12.87 19.19 -13.62
CA LEU A 166 14.18 19.65 -13.12
C LEU A 166 15.08 20.18 -14.26
N SER A 167 15.07 19.52 -15.43
CA SER A 167 15.84 20.01 -16.58
C SER A 167 15.34 21.37 -17.07
N THR A 168 14.01 21.60 -17.08
CA THR A 168 13.44 22.89 -17.42
C THR A 168 13.87 23.98 -16.45
N VAL A 169 13.90 23.70 -15.15
CA VAL A 169 14.37 24.64 -14.13
C VAL A 169 15.86 25.00 -14.34
N VAL A 170 16.69 24.00 -14.68
CA VAL A 170 18.13 24.21 -14.87
C VAL A 170 18.43 24.93 -16.18
N SER A 171 17.76 24.57 -17.29
CA SER A 171 18.02 25.12 -18.61
C SER A 171 17.41 26.52 -18.84
N GLY A 172 16.29 26.81 -18.17
CA GLY A 172 15.57 28.07 -18.25
C GLY A 172 15.53 28.82 -16.92
N PHE A 173 16.67 28.93 -16.22
CA PHE A 173 16.73 29.53 -14.90
C PHE A 173 16.51 31.05 -14.94
N GLU A 174 15.24 31.46 -14.99
CA GLU A 174 14.78 32.83 -14.82
C GLU A 174 13.84 32.94 -13.62
N PRO A 175 14.38 32.93 -12.39
CA PRO A 175 13.54 32.89 -11.19
C PRO A 175 12.81 34.21 -10.97
N ASN A 176 11.51 34.11 -10.67
CA ASN A 176 10.68 35.24 -10.30
C ASN A 176 10.84 35.57 -8.82
N GLY A 177 11.49 36.68 -8.50
CA GLY A 177 11.74 37.10 -7.11
C GLY A 177 10.46 37.27 -6.29
N ALA A 178 9.35 37.70 -6.91
CA ALA A 178 8.07 37.83 -6.24
C ALA A 178 7.46 36.47 -5.87
N ALA A 179 7.53 35.50 -6.79
CA ALA A 179 7.09 34.12 -6.52
C ALA A 179 7.90 33.49 -5.40
N ILE A 180 9.24 33.65 -5.42
CA ILE A 180 10.13 33.17 -4.35
C ILE A 180 9.76 33.80 -3.00
N GLY A 181 9.49 35.11 -2.96
CA GLY A 181 9.06 35.81 -1.75
C GLY A 181 7.77 35.22 -1.16
N VAL A 182 6.75 34.97 -2.02
CA VAL A 182 5.51 34.32 -1.65
C VAL A 182 5.76 32.89 -1.14
N ALA A 183 6.60 32.11 -1.82
CA ALA A 183 6.93 30.75 -1.43
C ALA A 183 7.66 30.69 -0.08
N ILE A 184 8.66 31.55 0.14
CA ILE A 184 9.41 31.63 1.41
C ILE A 184 8.47 32.00 2.56
N MET A 185 7.59 33.00 2.34
CA MET A 185 6.60 33.39 3.35
C MET A 185 5.66 32.22 3.68
N THR A 186 5.18 31.51 2.64
CA THR A 186 4.32 30.33 2.81
C THR A 186 5.04 29.24 3.61
N LEU A 187 6.27 28.88 3.22
CA LEU A 187 7.07 27.89 3.93
C LEU A 187 7.33 28.34 5.38
N GLY A 188 7.67 29.63 5.59
CA GLY A 188 7.82 30.19 6.93
C GLY A 188 6.59 29.98 7.79
N ILE A 189 5.39 30.34 7.28
CA ILE A 189 4.13 30.11 8.02
C ILE A 189 3.91 28.63 8.28
N VAL A 190 4.04 27.79 7.25
CA VAL A 190 3.69 26.36 7.36
C VAL A 190 4.63 25.62 8.32
N PHE A 191 5.92 25.98 8.39
CA PHE A 191 6.88 25.33 9.28
C PHE A 191 6.97 25.96 10.68
N LEU A 192 6.81 27.29 10.79
CA LEU A 192 7.02 28.00 12.04
C LEU A 192 5.73 28.18 12.87
N THR A 193 4.56 27.87 12.31
CA THR A 193 3.30 27.97 13.07
C THR A 193 3.33 27.09 14.32
N PRO A 194 3.22 27.68 15.54
CA PRO A 194 3.23 26.92 16.77
C PRO A 194 2.07 25.93 16.84
N ARG A 195 2.30 24.76 17.47
CA ARG A 195 1.28 23.72 17.64
C ARG A 195 -0.02 24.26 18.28
N LYS A 196 0.09 25.23 19.19
CA LYS A 196 -1.07 25.87 19.84
C LYS A 196 -1.98 26.58 18.83
N ILE A 197 -1.41 27.23 17.81
CA ILE A 197 -2.18 27.91 16.76
C ILE A 197 -2.66 26.87 15.74
N SER A 198 -1.81 25.94 15.33
CA SER A 198 -2.13 24.91 14.35
C SER A 198 -3.26 23.95 14.82
N GLN A 199 -3.55 23.87 16.11
CA GLN A 199 -4.70 23.14 16.65
C GLN A 199 -6.04 23.81 16.31
N TRP A 200 -6.06 25.16 16.14
CA TRP A 200 -7.25 25.93 15.82
C TRP A 200 -7.37 26.22 14.32
N VAL A 201 -6.26 26.61 13.71
CA VAL A 201 -6.17 26.90 12.27
C VAL A 201 -4.97 26.16 11.70
N PRO A 202 -5.20 25.12 10.88
CA PRO A 202 -4.11 24.39 10.24
C PRO A 202 -3.16 25.30 9.46
N SER A 203 -1.85 25.04 9.57
CA SER A 203 -0.85 25.92 8.97
C SER A 203 -0.97 26.12 7.45
N PRO A 204 -1.42 25.14 6.61
CA PRO A 204 -1.70 25.39 5.20
C PRO A 204 -2.83 26.40 4.95
N LEU A 205 -3.90 26.32 5.78
CA LEU A 205 -4.99 27.28 5.70
C LEU A 205 -4.55 28.67 6.18
N LEU A 206 -3.76 28.73 7.27
CA LEU A 206 -3.21 29.98 7.78
C LEU A 206 -2.34 30.66 6.71
N ALA A 207 -1.51 29.91 5.99
CA ALA A 207 -0.73 30.41 4.88
C ALA A 207 -1.63 30.99 3.78
N LEU A 208 -2.69 30.26 3.40
CA LEU A 208 -3.65 30.72 2.39
C LEU A 208 -4.35 32.02 2.81
N LEU A 209 -4.80 32.11 4.05
CA LEU A 209 -5.52 33.29 4.58
C LEU A 209 -4.63 34.51 4.76
N ILE A 210 -3.32 34.36 4.98
CA ILE A 210 -2.39 35.46 5.17
C ILE A 210 -1.74 35.85 3.85
N VAL A 211 -1.14 34.88 3.13
CA VAL A 211 -0.28 35.16 1.98
C VAL A 211 -1.10 35.62 0.77
N THR A 212 -2.30 35.06 0.54
CA THR A 212 -3.14 35.47 -0.59
C THR A 212 -3.58 36.94 -0.46
N PRO A 213 -4.22 37.43 0.62
CA PRO A 213 -4.56 38.83 0.74
C PRO A 213 -3.33 39.75 0.75
N LEU A 214 -2.24 39.32 1.39
CA LEU A 214 -1.02 40.13 1.44
C LEU A 214 -0.40 40.31 0.05
N SER A 215 -0.39 39.25 -0.77
CA SER A 215 0.09 39.33 -2.17
C SER A 215 -0.75 40.25 -3.05
N LEU A 216 -2.05 40.39 -2.75
CA LEU A 216 -2.95 41.34 -3.44
C LEU A 216 -2.72 42.75 -2.94
N PHE A 217 -2.62 42.96 -1.62
CA PHE A 217 -2.38 44.26 -1.02
C PHE A 217 -1.06 44.91 -1.44
N LEU A 218 -0.01 44.09 -1.57
CA LEU A 218 1.30 44.55 -2.01
C LEU A 218 1.39 44.76 -3.54
N GLY A 219 0.30 44.54 -4.29
CA GLY A 219 0.27 44.74 -5.75
C GLY A 219 1.26 43.79 -6.47
N VAL A 220 1.43 42.55 -6.00
CA VAL A 220 2.31 41.60 -6.63
C VAL A 220 1.61 40.98 -7.83
N ASP A 221 1.60 41.72 -8.96
CA ASP A 221 0.93 41.31 -10.19
C ASP A 221 1.77 40.42 -11.09
N ALA A 222 3.09 40.32 -10.81
CA ALA A 222 4.07 39.54 -11.59
C ALA A 222 4.11 38.06 -11.22
N ILE A 223 3.13 37.53 -10.49
CA ILE A 223 3.06 36.11 -10.08
C ILE A 223 1.86 35.41 -10.69
N ASP A 224 2.06 34.16 -11.10
CA ASP A 224 0.99 33.32 -11.57
C ASP A 224 0.02 32.98 -10.42
N ARG A 225 -1.28 33.09 -10.72
CA ARG A 225 -2.37 32.74 -9.82
C ARG A 225 -3.22 31.64 -10.43
N ILE A 226 -4.02 30.96 -9.64
CA ILE A 226 -4.93 29.92 -10.15
C ILE A 226 -5.80 30.47 -11.30
N GLY A 227 -6.28 31.70 -11.19
CA GLY A 227 -7.10 32.37 -12.22
C GLY A 227 -6.31 32.81 -13.46
N SER A 228 -4.97 32.78 -13.47
CA SER A 228 -4.19 33.18 -14.65
C SER A 228 -4.38 32.21 -15.84
N ALA A 229 -4.75 30.97 -15.57
CA ALA A 229 -5.06 29.96 -16.60
C ALA A 229 -6.51 30.08 -17.14
N GLY A 230 -7.31 30.98 -16.59
CA GLY A 230 -8.71 31.20 -16.92
C GLY A 230 -9.62 31.24 -15.70
N PRO A 231 -10.85 31.72 -15.82
CA PRO A 231 -11.78 31.78 -14.70
C PRO A 231 -12.15 30.36 -14.23
N ILE A 232 -12.29 30.21 -12.94
CA ILE A 232 -12.81 28.96 -12.34
C ILE A 232 -14.29 28.86 -12.72
N PRO A 233 -14.73 27.77 -13.36
CA PRO A 233 -16.15 27.61 -13.67
C PRO A 233 -17.00 27.71 -12.41
N GLU A 234 -17.95 28.65 -12.41
CA GLU A 234 -18.91 28.74 -11.32
C GLU A 234 -19.98 27.66 -11.48
N GLY A 235 -20.16 26.84 -10.43
CA GLY A 235 -21.24 25.87 -10.36
C GLY A 235 -20.77 24.41 -10.14
N LEU A 236 -21.73 23.53 -10.27
CA LEU A 236 -21.47 22.07 -10.14
C LEU A 236 -20.70 21.55 -11.35
N PRO A 237 -19.85 20.55 -11.17
CA PRO A 237 -19.11 19.94 -12.26
C PRO A 237 -20.06 19.38 -13.32
N SER A 238 -19.78 19.67 -14.58
CA SER A 238 -20.51 19.09 -15.71
C SER A 238 -20.17 17.62 -15.90
N LEU A 239 -21.13 16.86 -16.42
CA LEU A 239 -20.89 15.46 -16.76
C LEU A 239 -19.87 15.39 -17.90
N THR A 240 -18.75 14.73 -17.65
CA THR A 240 -17.72 14.47 -18.67
C THR A 240 -17.85 13.03 -19.15
N ILE A 241 -18.09 12.86 -20.44
CA ILE A 241 -18.16 11.53 -21.05
C ILE A 241 -16.73 11.01 -21.20
N PRO A 242 -16.38 9.91 -20.51
CA PRO A 242 -15.05 9.30 -20.64
C PRO A 242 -14.77 8.88 -22.08
N SER A 243 -13.55 9.17 -22.56
CA SER A 243 -13.12 8.79 -23.91
C SER A 243 -12.01 7.73 -23.81
N PHE A 244 -12.13 6.68 -24.61
CA PHE A 244 -11.14 5.60 -24.63
C PHE A 244 -10.28 5.60 -25.90
N ASN A 245 -10.81 6.04 -27.03
CA ASN A 245 -10.15 6.16 -28.31
C ASN A 245 -8.97 5.16 -28.54
N GLN A 246 -7.95 5.57 -29.27
CA GLN A 246 -6.73 4.80 -29.53
C GLN A 246 -5.81 4.63 -28.29
N TYR A 247 -6.08 5.33 -27.22
CA TYR A 247 -5.30 5.31 -25.96
C TYR A 247 -5.83 4.30 -24.93
N GLY A 248 -6.77 3.42 -25.31
CA GLY A 248 -7.42 2.46 -24.39
C GLY A 248 -6.44 1.63 -23.58
N GLY A 249 -5.31 1.23 -24.13
CA GLY A 249 -4.26 0.48 -23.41
C GLY A 249 -3.60 1.29 -22.28
N ILE A 250 -3.31 2.57 -22.52
CA ILE A 250 -2.74 3.49 -21.52
C ILE A 250 -3.78 3.72 -20.41
N ILE A 251 -5.02 3.98 -20.80
CA ILE A 251 -6.13 4.27 -19.88
C ILE A 251 -6.43 3.06 -18.99
N LEU A 252 -6.47 1.85 -19.56
CA LEU A 252 -6.69 0.61 -18.81
C LEU A 252 -5.59 0.38 -17.77
N LYS A 253 -4.33 0.53 -18.18
CA LYS A 253 -3.17 0.40 -17.30
C LYS A 253 -3.23 1.45 -16.18
N ALA A 254 -3.49 2.71 -16.53
CA ALA A 254 -3.65 3.81 -15.57
C ALA A 254 -4.78 3.55 -14.56
N GLY A 255 -5.95 3.08 -15.04
CA GLY A 255 -7.07 2.72 -14.18
C GLY A 255 -6.74 1.62 -13.18
N LEU A 256 -6.05 0.57 -13.62
CA LEU A 256 -5.63 -0.52 -12.73
C LEU A 256 -4.69 -0.02 -11.62
N VAL A 257 -3.80 0.91 -11.96
CA VAL A 257 -2.86 1.51 -11.01
C VAL A 257 -3.56 2.39 -10.02
N LEU A 258 -4.44 3.28 -10.49
CA LEU A 258 -5.26 4.12 -9.61
C LEU A 258 -6.08 3.25 -8.65
N ALA A 259 -6.61 2.12 -9.13
CA ALA A 259 -7.33 1.17 -8.28
C ALA A 259 -6.43 0.56 -7.20
N ALA A 260 -5.26 0.08 -7.58
CA ALA A 260 -4.33 -0.57 -6.65
C ALA A 260 -3.80 0.43 -5.60
N LEU A 261 -3.35 1.62 -6.05
CA LEU A 261 -2.85 2.66 -5.15
C LEU A 261 -3.94 3.20 -4.23
N GLY A 262 -5.11 3.51 -4.80
CA GLY A 262 -6.25 3.97 -4.01
C GLY A 262 -6.72 2.92 -2.99
N ALA A 263 -6.64 1.63 -3.31
CA ALA A 263 -6.91 0.55 -2.37
C ALA A 263 -5.89 0.52 -1.22
N ILE A 264 -4.60 0.57 -1.53
CA ILE A 264 -3.52 0.56 -0.53
C ILE A 264 -3.63 1.78 0.39
N ASP A 265 -3.73 2.99 -0.17
CA ASP A 265 -3.79 4.24 0.59
C ASP A 265 -5.03 4.29 1.49
N SER A 266 -6.20 3.89 0.96
CA SER A 266 -7.44 3.84 1.73
C SER A 266 -7.42 2.83 2.87
N LEU A 267 -6.92 1.61 2.63
CA LEU A 267 -6.88 0.57 3.65
C LEU A 267 -5.81 0.85 4.72
N LEU A 268 -4.68 1.45 4.36
CA LEU A 268 -3.70 1.93 5.35
C LEU A 268 -4.30 3.03 6.22
N THR A 269 -5.05 3.96 5.63
CA THR A 269 -5.77 5.00 6.38
C THR A 269 -6.85 4.38 7.28
N SER A 270 -7.54 3.34 6.82
CA SER A 270 -8.52 2.60 7.64
C SER A 270 -7.87 1.98 8.89
N LEU A 271 -6.68 1.40 8.76
CA LEU A 271 -5.93 0.87 9.92
C LEU A 271 -5.54 1.98 10.91
N VAL A 272 -5.14 3.15 10.41
CA VAL A 272 -4.87 4.31 11.26
C VAL A 272 -6.14 4.80 11.95
N ALA A 273 -7.26 4.88 11.21
CA ALA A 273 -8.56 5.25 11.78
C ALA A 273 -8.98 4.29 12.89
N ASP A 274 -8.87 2.98 12.69
CA ASP A 274 -9.19 1.96 13.68
C ASP A 274 -8.37 2.12 14.96
N ASN A 275 -7.07 2.35 14.81
CA ASN A 275 -6.17 2.52 15.95
C ASN A 275 -6.51 3.74 16.81
N ILE A 276 -6.95 4.84 16.19
CA ILE A 276 -7.26 6.09 16.89
C ILE A 276 -8.67 6.06 17.48
N SER A 277 -9.64 5.54 16.72
CA SER A 277 -11.06 5.49 17.11
C SER A 277 -11.44 4.23 17.88
N GLN A 278 -10.52 3.24 17.99
CA GLN A 278 -10.75 1.93 18.60
C GLN A 278 -11.96 1.19 17.97
N THR A 279 -12.12 1.35 16.65
CA THR A 279 -13.15 0.68 15.85
C THR A 279 -12.53 -0.40 14.97
N ARG A 280 -13.36 -1.10 14.21
CA ARG A 280 -12.92 -2.04 13.16
C ARG A 280 -13.58 -1.67 11.85
N HIS A 281 -12.78 -1.43 10.84
CA HIS A 281 -13.27 -1.19 9.50
C HIS A 281 -13.64 -2.49 8.78
N ASN A 282 -14.39 -2.34 7.70
CA ASN A 282 -14.66 -3.41 6.74
C ASN A 282 -13.90 -3.11 5.44
N SER A 283 -12.76 -3.76 5.25
CA SER A 283 -11.85 -3.52 4.12
C SER A 283 -12.52 -3.68 2.76
N ASP A 284 -13.34 -4.74 2.57
CA ASP A 284 -13.97 -5.00 1.27
C ASP A 284 -15.02 -3.93 0.95
N ARG A 285 -15.79 -3.52 1.95
CA ARG A 285 -16.76 -2.44 1.81
C ARG A 285 -16.08 -1.09 1.59
N GLU A 286 -14.94 -0.85 2.24
CA GLU A 286 -14.14 0.35 2.03
C GLU A 286 -13.72 0.47 0.56
N LEU A 287 -13.21 -0.61 -0.03
CA LEU A 287 -12.83 -0.62 -1.45
C LEU A 287 -14.02 -0.33 -2.37
N ILE A 288 -15.20 -0.88 -2.05
CA ILE A 288 -16.42 -0.59 -2.84
C ILE A 288 -16.80 0.89 -2.73
N GLY A 289 -16.80 1.46 -1.51
CA GLY A 289 -17.16 2.86 -1.30
C GLY A 289 -16.18 3.83 -1.98
N GLN A 290 -14.88 3.58 -1.86
CA GLN A 290 -13.85 4.35 -2.55
C GLN A 290 -13.99 4.22 -4.07
N GLY A 291 -14.26 3.01 -4.56
CA GLY A 291 -14.48 2.74 -5.97
C GLY A 291 -15.70 3.47 -6.55
N ILE A 292 -16.82 3.48 -5.82
CA ILE A 292 -18.01 4.26 -6.21
C ILE A 292 -17.66 5.75 -6.25
N GLY A 293 -16.99 6.26 -5.21
CA GLY A 293 -16.55 7.65 -5.15
C GLY A 293 -15.68 8.04 -6.34
N ASN A 294 -14.67 7.24 -6.67
CA ASN A 294 -13.76 7.48 -7.78
C ASN A 294 -14.44 7.37 -9.15
N ALA A 295 -15.29 6.34 -9.36
CA ALA A 295 -16.01 6.18 -10.62
C ALA A 295 -16.94 7.38 -10.89
N VAL A 296 -17.68 7.83 -9.89
CA VAL A 296 -18.55 9.00 -10.02
C VAL A 296 -17.73 10.28 -10.15
N ALA A 297 -16.64 10.44 -9.41
CA ALA A 297 -15.76 11.60 -9.54
C ALA A 297 -15.21 11.73 -10.97
N GLY A 298 -14.79 10.63 -11.59
CA GLY A 298 -14.35 10.65 -12.99
C GLY A 298 -15.43 11.07 -13.98
N LEU A 299 -16.70 10.74 -13.71
CA LEU A 299 -17.83 11.23 -14.52
C LEU A 299 -18.09 12.73 -14.35
N PHE A 300 -17.74 13.29 -13.21
CA PHE A 300 -17.91 14.71 -12.90
C PHE A 300 -16.58 15.47 -12.91
N SER A 301 -15.63 15.06 -13.71
CA SER A 301 -14.32 15.70 -13.87
C SER A 301 -13.53 15.87 -12.56
N GLY A 302 -13.84 15.09 -11.54
CA GLY A 302 -13.12 15.11 -10.27
C GLY A 302 -11.85 14.27 -10.30
N LEU A 303 -10.78 14.76 -9.68
CA LEU A 303 -9.59 13.95 -9.45
C LEU A 303 -9.91 12.71 -8.61
N PRO A 304 -9.23 11.58 -8.86
CA PRO A 304 -9.37 10.40 -8.02
C PRO A 304 -8.85 10.68 -6.61
N GLY A 305 -9.49 10.03 -5.66
CA GLY A 305 -9.12 10.13 -4.26
C GLY A 305 -8.93 8.77 -3.59
N ALA A 306 -8.49 8.84 -2.35
CA ALA A 306 -8.34 7.73 -1.44
C ALA A 306 -8.60 8.20 -0.01
N GLY A 307 -8.54 7.30 0.96
CA GLY A 307 -8.56 7.66 2.37
C GLY A 307 -7.36 8.54 2.71
N ALA A 308 -7.60 9.71 3.28
CA ALA A 308 -6.57 10.68 3.58
C ALA A 308 -6.19 10.64 5.07
N THR A 309 -5.04 10.04 5.39
CA THR A 309 -4.61 9.77 6.76
C THR A 309 -4.63 11.02 7.64
N MET A 310 -3.99 12.10 7.21
CA MET A 310 -3.93 13.35 8.01
C MET A 310 -5.31 13.94 8.27
N ARG A 311 -6.18 13.99 7.25
CA ARG A 311 -7.56 14.48 7.38
C ARG A 311 -8.39 13.59 8.31
N THR A 312 -8.21 12.27 8.20
CA THR A 312 -8.87 11.28 9.06
C THR A 312 -8.43 11.44 10.53
N VAL A 313 -7.14 11.57 10.78
CA VAL A 313 -6.61 11.82 12.14
C VAL A 313 -7.18 13.10 12.75
N ILE A 314 -7.23 14.18 11.97
CA ILE A 314 -7.79 15.46 12.41
C ILE A 314 -9.29 15.32 12.68
N ASN A 315 -10.04 14.68 11.79
CA ASN A 315 -11.46 14.41 11.98
C ASN A 315 -11.74 13.70 13.31
N VAL A 316 -11.08 12.56 13.54
CA VAL A 316 -11.27 11.76 14.77
C VAL A 316 -10.88 12.55 16.01
N LYS A 317 -9.73 13.25 15.98
CA LYS A 317 -9.28 14.09 17.13
C LYS A 317 -10.21 15.26 17.41
N SER A 318 -10.94 15.75 16.41
CA SER A 318 -11.94 16.82 16.55
C SER A 318 -13.33 16.29 16.93
N GLY A 319 -13.46 14.98 17.16
CA GLY A 319 -14.68 14.34 17.63
C GLY A 319 -15.47 13.57 16.58
N GLY A 320 -15.03 13.52 15.33
CA GLY A 320 -15.67 12.74 14.25
C GLY A 320 -15.56 11.24 14.53
N SER A 321 -16.67 10.53 14.44
CA SER A 321 -16.76 9.09 14.75
C SER A 321 -17.63 8.29 13.78
N THR A 322 -18.42 8.96 12.96
CA THR A 322 -19.34 8.32 12.03
C THR A 322 -19.13 8.81 10.59
N PRO A 323 -19.70 8.14 9.59
CA PRO A 323 -19.70 8.60 8.19
C PRO A 323 -20.25 10.01 8.00
N LEU A 324 -21.08 10.50 8.93
CA LEU A 324 -21.60 11.85 8.91
C LEU A 324 -20.48 12.89 8.86
N SER A 325 -19.37 12.66 9.55
CA SER A 325 -18.25 13.62 9.54
C SER A 325 -17.59 13.75 8.17
N GLY A 326 -17.40 12.64 7.44
CA GLY A 326 -16.92 12.67 6.05
C GLY A 326 -17.92 13.31 5.08
N MET A 327 -19.22 13.09 5.28
CA MET A 327 -20.27 13.76 4.49
C MET A 327 -20.29 15.28 4.77
N VAL A 328 -20.20 15.71 6.03
CA VAL A 328 -20.10 17.14 6.41
C VAL A 328 -18.85 17.78 5.78
N HIS A 329 -17.69 17.11 5.86
CA HIS A 329 -16.48 17.56 5.17
C HIS A 329 -16.73 17.90 3.71
N SER A 330 -17.39 17.02 2.98
CA SER A 330 -17.65 17.18 1.55
C SER A 330 -18.70 18.26 1.26
N ILE A 331 -19.73 18.37 2.10
CA ILE A 331 -20.75 19.43 1.99
C ILE A 331 -20.10 20.80 2.22
N VAL A 332 -19.21 20.93 3.19
CA VAL A 332 -18.48 22.19 3.43
C VAL A 332 -17.63 22.58 2.21
N LEU A 333 -16.92 21.62 1.62
CA LEU A 333 -16.15 21.87 0.38
C LEU A 333 -17.05 22.23 -0.80
N LEU A 334 -18.23 21.61 -0.90
CA LEU A 334 -19.23 21.98 -1.92
C LEU A 334 -19.73 23.42 -1.72
N LEU A 335 -19.99 23.84 -0.49
CA LEU A 335 -20.40 25.23 -0.21
C LEU A 335 -19.29 26.23 -0.57
N VAL A 336 -18.04 25.87 -0.31
CA VAL A 336 -16.89 26.67 -0.74
C VAL A 336 -16.79 26.73 -2.26
N LEU A 337 -16.98 25.62 -2.95
CA LEU A 337 -16.99 25.55 -4.41
C LEU A 337 -18.05 26.47 -5.03
N LEU A 338 -19.27 26.49 -4.47
CA LEU A 338 -20.38 27.26 -4.98
C LEU A 338 -20.30 28.76 -4.65
N GLY A 339 -19.53 29.16 -3.63
CA GLY A 339 -19.53 30.56 -3.15
C GLY A 339 -18.18 31.26 -3.15
N ALA A 340 -17.07 30.52 -3.26
CA ALA A 340 -15.73 31.08 -3.10
C ALA A 340 -14.82 30.91 -4.33
N GLY A 341 -15.36 30.51 -5.48
CA GLY A 341 -14.61 30.37 -6.74
C GLY A 341 -13.75 31.63 -7.07
N PRO A 342 -14.31 32.83 -7.10
CA PRO A 342 -13.56 34.07 -7.38
C PRO A 342 -12.45 34.38 -6.36
N LEU A 343 -12.58 33.87 -5.12
CA LEU A 343 -11.51 34.00 -4.11
C LEU A 343 -10.37 33.00 -4.38
N ALA A 344 -10.72 31.81 -4.84
CA ALA A 344 -9.71 30.79 -5.18
C ALA A 344 -8.85 31.19 -6.38
N GLU A 345 -9.40 31.92 -7.36
CA GLU A 345 -8.66 32.45 -8.50
C GLU A 345 -7.50 33.38 -8.11
N LYS A 346 -7.62 34.04 -6.97
CA LYS A 346 -6.60 34.97 -6.44
C LYS A 346 -5.42 34.30 -5.75
N ILE A 347 -5.48 32.99 -5.53
CA ILE A 347 -4.43 32.24 -4.82
C ILE A 347 -3.17 32.13 -5.70
N PRO A 348 -1.99 32.53 -5.22
CA PRO A 348 -0.72 32.37 -5.95
C PRO A 348 -0.35 30.90 -6.12
N GLU A 349 0.15 30.51 -7.29
CA GLU A 349 0.65 29.13 -7.52
C GLU A 349 1.89 28.81 -6.65
N ALA A 350 2.77 29.78 -6.44
CA ALA A 350 3.93 29.66 -5.55
C ALA A 350 3.53 29.37 -4.08
N LEU A 351 2.36 29.86 -3.64
CA LEU A 351 1.81 29.51 -2.33
C LEU A 351 1.42 28.03 -2.27
N LEU A 352 0.71 27.54 -3.29
CA LEU A 352 0.34 26.12 -3.36
C LEU A 352 1.59 25.22 -3.42
N ALA A 353 2.62 25.63 -4.16
CA ALA A 353 3.88 24.94 -4.23
C ALA A 353 4.55 24.84 -2.84
N GLY A 354 4.56 25.92 -2.07
CA GLY A 354 5.08 25.91 -0.69
C GLY A 354 4.30 24.94 0.22
N ILE A 355 2.97 24.90 0.11
CA ILE A 355 2.13 23.94 0.83
C ILE A 355 2.49 22.50 0.42
N LEU A 356 2.59 22.23 -0.88
CA LEU A 356 2.88 20.88 -1.39
C LEU A 356 4.28 20.38 -1.03
N ILE A 357 5.28 21.26 -0.95
CA ILE A 357 6.61 20.88 -0.44
C ILE A 357 6.50 20.36 1.01
N LYS A 358 5.75 21.06 1.85
CA LYS A 358 5.51 20.56 3.22
C LYS A 358 4.79 19.21 3.22
N VAL A 359 3.78 19.04 2.38
CA VAL A 359 3.06 17.77 2.23
C VAL A 359 4.01 16.66 1.75
N GLY A 360 4.87 16.93 0.76
CA GLY A 360 5.90 16.00 0.30
C GLY A 360 6.82 15.54 1.41
N LEU A 361 7.30 16.49 2.24
CA LEU A 361 8.13 16.19 3.42
C LEU A 361 7.37 15.38 4.48
N ASP A 362 6.06 15.60 4.66
CA ASP A 362 5.24 14.87 5.62
C ASP A 362 4.87 13.45 5.14
N ILE A 363 4.83 13.22 3.83
CA ILE A 363 4.57 11.90 3.23
C ILE A 363 5.79 10.99 3.37
N ILE A 364 7.01 11.55 3.35
CA ILE A 364 8.24 10.77 3.52
C ILE A 364 8.26 10.11 4.89
N ASP A 365 8.41 8.79 4.90
CA ASP A 365 8.54 8.01 6.14
C ASP A 365 9.98 8.12 6.71
N TRP A 366 10.29 9.28 7.28
CA TRP A 366 11.61 9.56 7.86
C TRP A 366 11.99 8.56 8.95
N GLY A 367 11.00 8.07 9.69
CA GLY A 367 11.21 7.12 10.78
C GLY A 367 11.82 5.81 10.27
N PHE A 368 11.31 5.28 9.18
CA PHE A 368 11.78 4.05 8.58
C PHE A 368 12.95 4.30 7.62
N LEU A 369 12.91 5.37 6.82
CA LEU A 369 13.96 5.75 5.87
C LEU A 369 15.34 5.80 6.54
N LEU A 370 15.43 6.43 7.71
CA LEU A 370 16.69 6.57 8.44
C LEU A 370 17.13 5.32 9.21
N ARG A 371 16.26 4.32 9.37
CA ARG A 371 16.51 3.12 10.18
C ARG A 371 16.51 1.81 9.39
N ALA A 372 16.02 1.81 8.16
CA ALA A 372 15.89 0.60 7.34
C ALA A 372 17.20 -0.21 7.26
N HIS A 373 18.33 0.46 7.08
CA HIS A 373 19.66 -0.15 7.02
C HIS A 373 20.11 -0.81 8.34
N LYS A 374 19.54 -0.38 9.50
CA LYS A 374 19.83 -0.95 10.83
C LYS A 374 19.01 -2.20 11.13
N LEU A 375 17.85 -2.37 10.45
CA LEU A 375 16.97 -3.51 10.65
C LEU A 375 17.46 -4.72 9.86
N SER A 376 17.64 -4.57 8.56
CA SER A 376 18.11 -5.62 7.66
C SER A 376 18.56 -5.01 6.34
N LEU A 377 19.70 -5.49 5.81
CA LEU A 377 20.16 -5.05 4.48
C LEU A 377 19.14 -5.41 3.39
N LYS A 378 18.50 -6.60 3.47
CA LYS A 378 17.45 -7.03 2.54
C LYS A 378 16.26 -6.05 2.55
N THR A 379 15.78 -5.65 3.73
CA THR A 379 14.70 -4.68 3.90
C THR A 379 15.06 -3.30 3.37
N ALA A 380 16.29 -2.84 3.65
CA ALA A 380 16.80 -1.56 3.17
C ALA A 380 16.89 -1.54 1.63
N THR A 381 17.40 -2.59 1.02
CA THR A 381 17.51 -2.70 -0.46
C THR A 381 16.13 -2.63 -1.12
N VAL A 382 15.13 -3.32 -0.58
CA VAL A 382 13.75 -3.24 -1.09
C VAL A 382 13.22 -1.82 -0.97
N MET A 383 13.33 -1.19 0.19
CA MET A 383 12.80 0.14 0.44
C MET A 383 13.46 1.20 -0.47
N TYR A 384 14.79 1.28 -0.47
CA TYR A 384 15.50 2.25 -1.29
C TYR A 384 15.38 1.96 -2.78
N GLY A 385 15.34 0.68 -3.18
CA GLY A 385 15.09 0.27 -4.55
C GLY A 385 13.72 0.72 -5.04
N VAL A 386 12.67 0.50 -4.25
CA VAL A 386 11.31 0.97 -4.57
C VAL A 386 11.26 2.50 -4.61
N LEU A 387 11.88 3.19 -3.67
CA LEU A 387 11.95 4.66 -3.66
C LEU A 387 12.58 5.19 -4.96
N LEU A 388 13.77 4.69 -5.33
CA LEU A 388 14.47 5.13 -6.54
C LEU A 388 13.69 4.79 -7.82
N MET A 389 13.11 3.60 -7.90
CA MET A 389 12.25 3.22 -9.02
C MET A 389 11.01 4.12 -9.13
N THR A 390 10.39 4.47 -8.00
CA THR A 390 9.24 5.38 -7.95
C THR A 390 9.60 6.75 -8.51
N VAL A 391 10.76 7.31 -8.14
CA VAL A 391 11.19 8.66 -8.54
C VAL A 391 11.67 8.71 -9.99
N PHE A 392 12.46 7.73 -10.45
CA PHE A 392 13.21 7.83 -11.70
C PHE A 392 12.72 6.93 -12.84
N TRP A 393 11.84 6.00 -12.56
CA TRP A 393 11.32 5.09 -13.59
C TRP A 393 9.81 5.22 -13.72
N ASP A 394 9.05 4.33 -13.03
CA ASP A 394 7.59 4.27 -13.14
C ASP A 394 6.98 3.82 -11.81
N LEU A 395 6.00 4.58 -11.33
CA LEU A 395 5.31 4.31 -10.06
C LEU A 395 4.73 2.90 -9.97
N ILE A 396 4.19 2.41 -11.09
CA ILE A 396 3.52 1.11 -11.16
C ILE A 396 4.52 0.00 -11.02
N SER A 397 5.55 0.06 -11.88
CA SER A 397 6.62 -0.92 -11.91
C SER A 397 7.35 -0.98 -10.57
N ALA A 398 7.54 0.17 -9.92
CA ALA A 398 8.15 0.26 -8.59
C ALA A 398 7.39 -0.57 -7.55
N VAL A 399 6.05 -0.43 -7.49
CA VAL A 399 5.23 -1.19 -6.53
C VAL A 399 5.20 -2.67 -6.88
N LEU A 400 4.95 -3.03 -8.15
CA LEU A 400 4.86 -4.43 -8.56
C LEU A 400 6.17 -5.19 -8.35
N VAL A 401 7.29 -4.62 -8.79
CA VAL A 401 8.62 -5.21 -8.59
C VAL A 401 8.97 -5.24 -7.10
N GLY A 402 8.68 -4.16 -6.37
CA GLY A 402 8.92 -4.09 -4.94
C GLY A 402 8.18 -5.18 -4.16
N VAL A 403 6.88 -5.36 -4.42
CA VAL A 403 6.07 -6.42 -3.78
C VAL A 403 6.59 -7.79 -4.17
N PHE A 404 6.90 -8.02 -5.45
CA PHE A 404 7.45 -9.30 -5.91
C PHE A 404 8.76 -9.62 -5.20
N VAL A 405 9.73 -8.72 -5.23
CA VAL A 405 11.06 -8.91 -4.59
C VAL A 405 10.92 -9.10 -3.09
N ALA A 406 10.12 -8.27 -2.41
CA ALA A 406 9.94 -8.36 -0.96
C ALA A 406 9.30 -9.69 -0.54
N ASN A 407 8.30 -10.18 -1.28
CA ASN A 407 7.70 -11.48 -1.01
C ASN A 407 8.68 -12.64 -1.29
N MET A 408 9.49 -12.56 -2.36
CA MET A 408 10.56 -13.53 -2.62
C MET A 408 11.56 -13.61 -1.46
N LEU A 409 12.02 -12.45 -0.95
CA LEU A 409 12.93 -12.39 0.20
C LEU A 409 12.28 -12.91 1.49
N THR A 410 10.98 -12.71 1.66
CA THR A 410 10.24 -13.25 2.80
C THR A 410 10.14 -14.77 2.73
N ILE A 411 9.83 -15.31 1.54
CA ILE A 411 9.81 -16.76 1.31
C ILE A 411 11.19 -17.36 1.54
N ASP A 412 12.26 -16.73 1.04
CA ASP A 412 13.64 -17.14 1.26
C ASP A 412 13.99 -17.19 2.77
N SER A 413 13.63 -16.13 3.50
CA SER A 413 13.85 -16.07 4.95
C SER A 413 13.09 -17.17 5.71
N ILE A 414 11.81 -17.41 5.37
CA ILE A 414 11.03 -18.50 5.98
C ILE A 414 11.67 -19.84 5.66
N THR A 415 12.13 -20.03 4.42
CA THR A 415 12.81 -21.26 4.00
C THR A 415 14.10 -21.50 4.80
N GLN A 416 14.94 -20.46 4.96
CA GLN A 416 16.17 -20.57 5.76
C GLN A 416 15.87 -20.92 7.22
N THR A 417 14.91 -20.26 7.86
CA THR A 417 14.48 -20.59 9.22
C THR A 417 13.97 -22.04 9.34
N GLN A 418 13.27 -22.56 8.32
CA GLN A 418 12.85 -23.95 8.29
C GLN A 418 14.02 -24.92 8.14
N LEU A 419 15.04 -24.55 7.35
CA LEU A 419 16.26 -25.36 7.18
C LEU A 419 17.12 -25.35 8.45
N GLU A 420 17.30 -24.20 9.08
CA GLU A 420 18.02 -24.06 10.36
C GLU A 420 17.36 -24.91 11.46
N GLY A 421 16.04 -24.87 11.60
CA GLY A 421 15.31 -25.71 12.54
C GLY A 421 15.45 -27.22 12.26
N MET A 422 15.74 -27.59 11.01
CA MET A 422 16.10 -28.96 10.65
C MET A 422 17.58 -29.26 10.91
N GLU A 423 18.48 -28.27 10.95
CA GLU A 423 19.91 -28.46 11.24
C GLU A 423 20.16 -28.80 12.69
N GLU A 424 19.35 -28.35 13.61
CA GLU A 424 19.39 -28.73 15.01
C GLU A 424 18.91 -30.16 15.26
N ASP A 425 18.05 -30.71 14.37
CA ASP A 425 17.57 -32.09 14.45
C ASP A 425 18.27 -32.97 13.40
N ASN A 426 19.52 -33.26 13.58
CA ASN A 426 20.24 -34.25 12.76
C ASN A 426 19.52 -35.60 12.78
N PRO A 427 19.57 -36.38 11.66
CA PRO A 427 19.02 -37.73 11.67
C PRO A 427 19.71 -38.55 12.79
N ILE A 428 18.91 -39.06 13.71
CA ILE A 428 19.42 -39.81 14.87
C ILE A 428 19.63 -41.26 14.47
N GLN A 429 20.88 -41.71 14.48
CA GLN A 429 21.21 -43.15 14.40
C GLN A 429 21.48 -43.68 15.80
N ALA A 430 21.24 -44.97 16.02
CA ALA A 430 21.47 -45.64 17.30
C ALA A 430 22.92 -45.55 17.83
N ARG A 431 23.85 -44.97 17.05
CA ARG A 431 25.27 -44.80 17.45
C ARG A 431 25.65 -43.34 17.78
N ASP A 432 24.74 -42.39 17.61
CA ASP A 432 25.05 -40.97 17.88
C ASP A 432 25.01 -40.68 19.38
N GLU A 433 26.04 -40.01 19.88
CA GLU A 433 26.16 -39.60 21.29
C GLU A 433 25.16 -38.51 21.71
N ASP A 434 24.43 -37.90 20.74
CA ASP A 434 23.43 -36.84 20.95
C ASP A 434 21.99 -37.34 21.18
N LEU A 435 21.81 -38.54 21.71
CA LEU A 435 20.51 -39.16 21.98
C LEU A 435 19.68 -38.48 23.09
N GLN A 436 20.15 -37.36 23.67
CA GLN A 436 19.52 -36.71 24.84
C GLN A 436 18.14 -36.07 24.58
N SER A 437 17.62 -36.11 23.35
CA SER A 437 16.33 -35.46 23.01
C SER A 437 15.11 -36.40 22.94
N LEU A 438 15.31 -37.73 23.15
CA LEU A 438 14.22 -38.70 23.15
C LEU A 438 13.82 -39.11 24.58
N PRO A 439 12.54 -39.49 24.81
CA PRO A 439 12.16 -40.16 26.06
C PRO A 439 12.99 -41.42 26.30
N ASN A 440 13.31 -41.72 27.56
CA ASN A 440 14.20 -42.83 27.93
C ASN A 440 13.76 -44.21 27.38
N ASP A 441 12.46 -44.45 27.23
CA ASP A 441 11.88 -45.64 26.65
C ASP A 441 12.07 -45.75 25.14
N GLU A 442 11.94 -44.65 24.42
CA GLU A 442 12.17 -44.58 22.97
C GLU A 442 13.68 -44.65 22.65
N GLN A 443 14.49 -44.03 23.48
CA GLN A 443 15.95 -44.08 23.39
C GLN A 443 16.46 -45.51 23.52
N SER A 444 15.99 -46.26 24.52
CA SER A 444 16.40 -47.66 24.71
C SER A 444 15.96 -48.57 23.56
N LEU A 445 14.81 -48.27 22.90
CA LEU A 445 14.40 -48.98 21.69
C LEU A 445 15.36 -48.70 20.52
N LEU A 446 15.72 -47.44 20.30
CA LEU A 446 16.63 -47.05 19.24
C LEU A 446 18.02 -47.62 19.44
N ASP A 447 18.56 -47.57 20.68
CA ASP A 447 19.86 -48.15 21.05
C ASP A 447 19.92 -49.68 20.78
N SER A 448 18.80 -50.38 20.94
CA SER A 448 18.70 -51.82 20.67
C SER A 448 18.85 -52.18 19.19
N CYS A 449 18.75 -51.20 18.29
CA CYS A 449 18.81 -51.38 16.82
C CYS A 449 20.24 -51.30 16.24
N SER A 450 21.27 -51.10 17.05
CA SER A 450 22.70 -51.18 16.65
C SER A 450 23.09 -50.32 15.43
N GLY A 451 22.42 -49.20 15.19
CA GLY A 451 22.68 -48.28 14.07
C GLY A 451 22.01 -48.64 12.75
N GLU A 452 21.11 -49.62 12.74
CA GLU A 452 20.38 -50.01 11.52
C GLU A 452 19.05 -49.28 11.31
N VAL A 453 18.64 -48.44 12.29
CA VAL A 453 17.45 -47.61 12.21
C VAL A 453 17.84 -46.15 12.09
N MET A 454 17.26 -45.47 11.12
CA MET A 454 17.34 -44.02 10.92
C MET A 454 16.03 -43.36 11.34
N LEU A 455 16.09 -42.54 12.38
CA LEU A 455 14.98 -41.70 12.80
C LEU A 455 15.19 -40.26 12.27
N PHE A 456 14.29 -39.84 11.41
CA PHE A 456 14.30 -38.50 10.83
C PHE A 456 13.14 -37.69 11.41
N ARG A 457 13.43 -36.76 12.31
CA ARG A 457 12.43 -35.92 12.96
C ARG A 457 12.21 -34.65 12.17
N LEU A 458 10.96 -34.34 11.86
CA LEU A 458 10.55 -33.15 11.12
C LEU A 458 9.67 -32.29 12.01
N LYS A 459 9.96 -31.00 12.09
CA LYS A 459 9.23 -30.04 12.94
C LYS A 459 8.73 -28.83 12.14
N GLY A 460 7.67 -28.23 12.66
CA GLY A 460 7.10 -27.01 12.07
C GLY A 460 6.34 -27.23 10.76
N PRO A 461 5.81 -26.17 10.15
CA PRO A 461 5.08 -26.27 8.87
C PRO A 461 6.06 -26.56 7.73
N LEU A 462 5.90 -27.71 7.06
CA LEU A 462 6.76 -28.09 5.93
C LEU A 462 6.21 -27.52 4.61
N SER A 463 6.97 -26.61 4.03
CA SER A 463 6.66 -25.92 2.78
C SER A 463 7.59 -26.36 1.63
N PHE A 464 7.56 -25.62 0.51
CA PHE A 464 8.43 -25.84 -0.62
C PHE A 464 9.93 -25.85 -0.26
N GLY A 465 10.37 -24.91 0.59
CA GLY A 465 11.79 -24.82 0.99
C GLY A 465 12.27 -26.01 1.81
N ALA A 466 11.42 -26.53 2.70
CA ALA A 466 11.72 -27.70 3.51
C ALA A 466 11.96 -28.96 2.66
N ALA A 467 11.26 -29.11 1.53
CA ALA A 467 11.41 -30.27 0.65
C ALA A 467 12.85 -30.46 0.15
N LYS A 468 13.53 -29.37 -0.22
CA LYS A 468 14.93 -29.40 -0.67
C LYS A 468 15.87 -29.87 0.46
N GLY A 469 15.73 -29.32 1.66
CA GLY A 469 16.53 -29.72 2.82
C GLY A 469 16.33 -31.18 3.24
N ILE A 470 15.09 -31.66 3.14
CA ILE A 470 14.73 -33.06 3.38
C ILE A 470 15.51 -33.96 2.40
N THR A 471 15.46 -33.67 1.11
CA THR A 471 16.12 -34.45 0.06
C THR A 471 17.66 -34.43 0.21
N GLU A 472 18.26 -33.27 0.47
CA GLU A 472 19.70 -33.13 0.64
C GLU A 472 20.24 -33.97 1.84
N ARG A 473 19.50 -33.99 2.95
CA ARG A 473 19.90 -34.76 4.13
C ARG A 473 19.80 -36.27 3.96
N MET A 474 18.81 -36.69 3.18
CA MET A 474 18.66 -38.10 2.86
C MET A 474 19.87 -38.65 2.10
N MET A 475 20.52 -37.85 1.26
CA MET A 475 21.70 -38.24 0.49
C MET A 475 22.94 -38.44 1.37
N LEU A 476 22.97 -37.91 2.60
CA LEU A 476 24.12 -37.99 3.50
C LEU A 476 24.20 -39.33 4.25
N VAL A 477 23.08 -40.05 4.37
CA VAL A 477 23.04 -41.27 5.20
C VAL A 477 22.73 -42.48 4.32
N ARG A 478 23.71 -43.42 4.28
CA ARG A 478 23.65 -44.60 3.38
C ARG A 478 23.45 -45.94 4.06
N ASN A 479 23.72 -46.06 5.35
CA ASN A 479 23.78 -47.36 6.06
C ASN A 479 22.66 -47.50 7.08
N TYR A 480 21.44 -47.80 6.66
CA TYR A 480 20.30 -48.14 7.51
C TYR A 480 19.43 -49.21 6.85
N LYS A 481 18.71 -50.01 7.64
CA LYS A 481 17.70 -50.98 7.18
C LYS A 481 16.30 -50.44 7.26
N VAL A 482 16.00 -49.59 8.26
CA VAL A 482 14.69 -49.03 8.52
C VAL A 482 14.76 -47.50 8.61
N LEU A 483 13.90 -46.81 7.87
CA LEU A 483 13.70 -45.37 7.93
C LEU A 483 12.41 -45.06 8.71
N ILE A 484 12.49 -44.19 9.70
CA ILE A 484 11.33 -43.64 10.41
C ILE A 484 11.30 -42.15 10.16
N LEU A 485 10.23 -41.69 9.51
CA LEU A 485 9.92 -40.27 9.30
C LEU A 485 8.95 -39.83 10.40
N ASP A 486 9.44 -39.16 11.43
CA ASP A 486 8.61 -38.64 12.50
C ASP A 486 8.11 -37.24 12.13
N ILE A 487 6.79 -37.12 11.93
CA ILE A 487 6.08 -35.89 11.59
C ILE A 487 5.08 -35.46 12.68
N THR A 488 5.29 -35.91 13.92
CA THR A 488 4.44 -35.60 15.07
C THR A 488 4.28 -34.10 15.27
N ASP A 489 5.37 -33.35 15.11
CA ASP A 489 5.43 -31.90 15.30
C ASP A 489 5.20 -31.11 14.00
N VAL A 490 4.62 -31.72 12.97
CA VAL A 490 4.31 -31.10 11.67
C VAL A 490 2.84 -30.71 11.59
N PRO A 491 2.46 -29.43 11.86
CA PRO A 491 1.07 -28.98 11.85
C PRO A 491 0.50 -28.84 10.44
N ARG A 492 1.36 -28.64 9.44
CA ARG A 492 0.98 -28.49 8.02
C ARG A 492 2.05 -29.09 7.11
N LEU A 493 1.58 -29.80 6.09
CA LEU A 493 2.42 -30.41 5.06
C LEU A 493 2.04 -29.84 3.69
N GLY A 494 2.97 -29.13 3.02
CA GLY A 494 2.79 -28.63 1.67
C GLY A 494 2.84 -29.76 0.62
N VAL A 495 2.34 -29.51 -0.60
CA VAL A 495 2.35 -30.52 -1.69
C VAL A 495 3.78 -30.98 -2.01
N THR A 496 4.71 -30.05 -2.18
CA THR A 496 6.11 -30.34 -2.52
C THR A 496 6.81 -31.16 -1.42
N ALA A 497 6.55 -30.82 -0.14
CA ALA A 497 7.08 -31.61 0.96
C ALA A 497 6.45 -33.01 1.05
N THR A 498 5.17 -33.15 0.68
CA THR A 498 4.52 -34.47 0.56
C THR A 498 5.20 -35.33 -0.50
N LEU A 499 5.48 -34.77 -1.66
CA LEU A 499 6.21 -35.46 -2.74
C LEU A 499 7.62 -35.86 -2.31
N ALA A 500 8.35 -34.96 -1.64
CA ALA A 500 9.68 -35.27 -1.12
C ALA A 500 9.66 -36.43 -0.10
N LEU A 501 8.66 -36.50 0.79
CA LEU A 501 8.48 -37.63 1.71
C LEU A 501 8.11 -38.91 0.96
N GLU A 502 7.27 -38.85 -0.07
CA GLU A 502 6.95 -39.98 -0.93
C GLU A 502 8.19 -40.51 -1.64
N ASP A 503 8.99 -39.62 -2.24
CA ASP A 503 10.26 -39.97 -2.89
C ASP A 503 11.22 -40.67 -1.94
N MET A 504 11.35 -40.19 -0.68
CA MET A 504 12.15 -40.83 0.36
C MET A 504 11.71 -42.27 0.66
N ILE A 505 10.40 -42.49 0.78
CA ILE A 505 9.82 -43.78 1.06
C ILE A 505 10.04 -44.75 -0.13
N GLN A 506 9.86 -44.22 -1.35
CA GLN A 506 10.10 -45.02 -2.56
C GLN A 506 11.58 -45.39 -2.71
N GLU A 507 12.48 -44.44 -2.47
CA GLU A 507 13.93 -44.72 -2.50
C GLU A 507 14.34 -45.75 -1.46
N ALA A 508 13.81 -45.68 -0.23
CA ALA A 508 14.02 -46.69 0.77
C ALA A 508 13.56 -48.08 0.30
N LYS A 509 12.35 -48.16 -0.29
CA LYS A 509 11.80 -49.41 -0.85
C LYS A 509 12.63 -49.96 -2.02
N LEU A 510 13.09 -49.12 -2.93
CA LEU A 510 13.94 -49.50 -4.06
C LEU A 510 15.28 -50.11 -3.57
N ASN A 511 15.79 -49.68 -2.43
CA ASN A 511 16.97 -50.19 -1.80
C ASN A 511 16.70 -51.37 -0.83
N SER A 512 15.52 -52.00 -0.93
CA SER A 512 15.08 -53.11 -0.07
C SER A 512 15.04 -52.77 1.44
N ARG A 513 14.73 -51.47 1.77
CA ARG A 513 14.62 -50.96 3.12
C ARG A 513 13.17 -50.77 3.51
N LYS A 514 12.86 -50.86 4.79
CA LYS A 514 11.54 -50.53 5.32
C LYS A 514 11.45 -49.05 5.61
N ALA A 515 10.28 -48.46 5.40
CA ALA A 515 10.03 -47.04 5.72
C ALA A 515 8.68 -46.87 6.44
N TYR A 516 8.69 -46.13 7.53
CA TYR A 516 7.50 -45.81 8.34
C TYR A 516 7.35 -44.29 8.49
N VAL A 517 6.11 -43.81 8.51
CA VAL A 517 5.80 -42.42 8.79
C VAL A 517 5.01 -42.37 10.10
N ALA A 518 5.60 -41.80 11.12
CA ALA A 518 5.03 -41.73 12.47
C ALA A 518 4.37 -40.37 12.76
N GLY A 519 3.29 -40.37 13.55
CA GLY A 519 2.71 -39.16 14.11
C GLY A 519 1.82 -38.33 13.15
N ALA A 520 1.46 -38.85 11.99
CA ALA A 520 0.57 -38.16 11.06
C ALA A 520 -0.84 -38.00 11.65
N THR A 521 -1.34 -36.77 11.77
CA THR A 521 -2.68 -36.46 12.30
C THR A 521 -3.50 -35.58 11.37
N GLY A 522 -4.83 -35.61 11.52
CA GLY A 522 -5.76 -34.69 10.87
C GLY A 522 -5.55 -34.54 9.35
N LYS A 523 -5.41 -33.32 8.87
CA LYS A 523 -5.24 -33.00 7.44
C LYS A 523 -3.91 -33.50 6.85
N VAL A 524 -2.88 -33.66 7.67
CA VAL A 524 -1.58 -34.22 7.24
C VAL A 524 -1.75 -35.69 6.90
N LYS A 525 -2.40 -36.47 7.77
CA LYS A 525 -2.72 -37.88 7.53
C LYS A 525 -3.59 -38.08 6.28
N GLU A 526 -4.67 -37.29 6.17
CA GLU A 526 -5.55 -37.32 4.98
C GLU A 526 -4.78 -37.05 3.68
N ARG A 527 -3.86 -36.08 3.69
CA ARG A 527 -3.04 -35.76 2.51
C ARG A 527 -2.10 -36.89 2.13
N LEU A 528 -1.34 -37.43 3.09
CA LEU A 528 -0.44 -38.55 2.85
C LEU A 528 -1.18 -39.78 2.31
N SER A 529 -2.35 -40.09 2.87
CA SER A 529 -3.20 -41.18 2.39
C SER A 529 -3.69 -40.95 0.94
N LYS A 530 -4.05 -39.71 0.57
CA LYS A 530 -4.45 -39.36 -0.80
C LYS A 530 -3.31 -39.50 -1.82
N PHE A 531 -2.08 -39.32 -1.38
CA PHE A 531 -0.85 -39.53 -2.19
C PHE A 531 -0.39 -40.99 -2.18
N GLY A 532 -1.14 -41.90 -1.56
CA GLY A 532 -0.80 -43.33 -1.55
C GLY A 532 0.40 -43.68 -0.66
N VAL A 533 0.76 -42.81 0.28
CA VAL A 533 1.84 -43.10 1.21
C VAL A 533 1.43 -44.24 2.15
N GLU A 534 2.15 -45.34 2.06
CA GLU A 534 2.02 -46.53 2.92
C GLU A 534 2.90 -46.43 4.16
N GLY A 535 2.65 -47.26 5.19
CA GLY A 535 3.48 -47.31 6.40
C GLY A 535 3.20 -46.17 7.38
N LEU A 536 1.94 -45.60 7.37
CA LEU A 536 1.51 -44.62 8.35
C LEU A 536 1.25 -45.25 9.70
N ILE A 537 2.06 -44.88 10.71
CA ILE A 537 2.02 -45.38 12.10
C ILE A 537 1.48 -44.26 13.02
N GLY A 538 0.73 -44.64 14.05
CA GLY A 538 0.10 -43.70 14.96
C GLY A 538 1.06 -42.85 15.77
N THR A 539 2.10 -43.48 16.32
CA THR A 539 3.06 -42.85 17.21
C THR A 539 4.52 -43.21 16.83
N ARG A 540 5.44 -42.33 17.23
CA ARG A 540 6.87 -42.58 17.03
C ARG A 540 7.33 -43.87 17.78
N LYS A 541 6.81 -44.11 18.99
CA LYS A 541 7.12 -45.30 19.78
C LYS A 541 6.70 -46.59 19.07
N GLU A 542 5.47 -46.65 18.53
CA GLU A 542 5.02 -47.81 17.75
C GLU A 542 5.89 -48.04 16.51
N ALA A 543 6.35 -46.99 15.84
CA ALA A 543 7.24 -47.09 14.69
C ALA A 543 8.61 -47.64 15.09
N LEU A 544 9.16 -47.24 16.26
CA LEU A 544 10.39 -47.76 16.81
C LEU A 544 10.26 -49.25 17.23
N GLU A 545 9.16 -49.66 17.85
CA GLU A 545 8.89 -51.07 18.19
C GLU A 545 8.82 -51.95 16.93
N LEU A 546 8.19 -51.47 15.86
CA LEU A 546 8.19 -52.18 14.58
C LEU A 546 9.59 -52.27 13.96
N ALA A 547 10.36 -51.18 14.03
CA ALA A 547 11.73 -51.16 13.52
C ALA A 547 12.64 -52.12 14.25
N VAL A 548 12.53 -52.27 15.59
CA VAL A 548 13.27 -53.25 16.39
C VAL A 548 12.97 -54.69 15.92
N ASN A 549 11.71 -54.98 15.62
CA ASN A 549 11.30 -56.30 15.13
C ASN A 549 11.86 -56.59 13.71
N GLU A 550 11.91 -55.60 12.85
CA GLU A 550 12.46 -55.74 11.47
C GLU A 550 14.00 -55.89 11.48
N VAL A 551 14.68 -55.29 12.44
CA VAL A 551 16.17 -55.40 12.58
C VAL A 551 16.57 -56.73 13.16
N LYS A 552 15.75 -57.34 14.05
CA LYS A 552 16.01 -58.62 14.68
C LYS A 552 15.69 -59.84 13.83
N ASN A 553 14.86 -59.64 12.79
CA ASN A 553 14.53 -60.68 11.79
C ASN A 553 15.46 -60.55 10.56
#